data_bedb4b7faca9ee3abb3ed9344b1e2776
#
_entry.id   bedb4b7faca9ee3abb3ed9344b1e2776
#
_cell.length_a   1.000
_cell.length_b   1.000
_cell.length_c   1.000
_cell.angle_alpha   90.00
_cell.angle_beta   90.00
_cell.angle_gamma   90.00
#
_symmetry.space_group_name_H-M   'P 1'
#
loop_
_entity.id
_entity.type
_entity.pdbx_description
1 polymer ?
#
loop_
_entity_poly.entity_id
_entity_poly.type
_entity_poly.pdbx_seq_one_letter_code
_entity_poly.pdbx_strand_id
1 'polypeptide(L)'
;YDLDPDVLNTKVVDLTSDSDSGGIQMTLTETDLDSGVFEGTLFFTTSGASSGSILRVSEGDSVTLEFEDTTLPSPYLSSDKLTVASTVTIGTAFPPLERAPAANARVVDAFGNSVAEVSVDQQVQIAADVANGQSKAQSFAYLVQVQDSDGVTVSLSWITGSLTAGQSLSPAMSWIPAASGSYTATVFVWESVDNPTALSPTTSVTIDVV
;
A
#
# COMPACT_ATOMS: atom_id res chain seq x y z
N TYR A 1 -11.99 23.75 21.29
CA TYR A 1 -12.73 24.69 22.14
C TYR A 1 -11.76 25.74 22.65
N ASP A 2 -11.98 27.02 22.33
CA ASP A 2 -11.16 28.11 22.84
C ASP A 2 -11.58 28.44 24.29
N LEU A 3 -10.62 28.44 25.21
CA LEU A 3 -10.83 28.71 26.61
C LEU A 3 -10.56 30.19 26.97
N ASP A 4 -9.94 30.95 26.08
CA ASP A 4 -9.57 32.35 26.28
C ASP A 4 -9.69 33.15 24.97
N PRO A 5 -10.91 33.59 24.62
CA PRO A 5 -11.20 34.24 23.34
C PRO A 5 -10.53 35.62 23.17
N ASP A 6 -9.91 36.15 24.20
CA ASP A 6 -9.25 37.46 24.18
C ASP A 6 -7.73 37.37 23.88
N VAL A 7 -7.19 36.15 23.70
CA VAL A 7 -5.75 35.90 23.48
C VAL A 7 -5.52 34.90 22.39
N LEU A 8 -4.54 35.15 21.51
CA LEU A 8 -4.06 34.15 20.56
C LEU A 8 -3.44 32.97 21.31
N ASN A 9 -4.11 31.83 21.26
CA ASN A 9 -3.70 30.62 21.96
C ASN A 9 -2.64 29.85 21.17
N THR A 10 -1.92 28.98 21.85
CA THR A 10 -0.96 28.05 21.22
C THR A 10 -1.27 26.61 21.61
N LYS A 11 -0.97 25.68 20.69
CA LYS A 11 -1.07 24.24 20.92
C LYS A 11 0.23 23.58 20.51
N VAL A 12 0.63 22.55 21.27
CA VAL A 12 1.78 21.73 20.93
C VAL A 12 1.27 20.45 20.28
N VAL A 13 1.89 20.07 19.18
CA VAL A 13 1.62 18.81 18.44
C VAL A 13 2.89 18.01 18.28
N ASP A 14 2.76 16.69 18.27
CA ASP A 14 3.84 15.76 17.96
C ASP A 14 3.79 15.43 16.47
N LEU A 15 4.95 15.46 15.82
CA LEU A 15 5.12 15.15 14.40
C LEU A 15 6.18 14.07 14.25
N THR A 16 5.81 12.96 13.64
CA THR A 16 6.70 11.82 13.36
C THR A 16 6.67 11.46 11.89
N SER A 17 7.68 10.74 11.41
CA SER A 17 7.72 10.14 10.08
C SER A 17 8.20 8.71 10.15
N ASP A 18 7.99 7.94 9.07
CA ASP A 18 8.53 6.56 8.97
C ASP A 18 10.07 6.56 9.07
N SER A 19 10.73 7.60 8.57
CA SER A 19 12.20 7.77 8.64
C SER A 19 12.69 8.33 9.98
N ASP A 20 11.81 8.90 10.79
CA ASP A 20 12.12 9.44 12.13
C ASP A 20 10.93 9.29 13.08
N SER A 21 10.89 8.14 13.75
CA SER A 21 9.87 7.83 14.75
C SER A 21 9.98 8.63 16.06
N GLY A 22 11.14 9.25 16.32
CA GLY A 22 11.33 10.15 17.44
C GLY A 22 10.74 11.55 17.20
N GLY A 23 10.69 11.95 15.94
CA GLY A 23 10.00 13.14 15.46
C GLY A 23 10.42 14.46 16.14
N ILE A 24 9.49 15.41 16.10
CA ILE A 24 9.62 16.74 16.71
C ILE A 24 8.32 17.14 17.38
N GLN A 25 8.43 18.02 18.36
CA GLN A 25 7.29 18.81 18.88
C GLN A 25 7.26 20.18 18.21
N MET A 26 6.08 20.58 17.73
CA MET A 26 5.88 21.86 17.10
C MET A 26 4.76 22.64 17.81
N THR A 27 4.98 23.94 18.00
CA THR A 27 3.96 24.85 18.52
C THR A 27 3.19 25.46 17.36
N LEU A 28 1.88 25.27 17.35
CA LEU A 28 0.92 25.94 16.48
C LEU A 28 0.39 27.17 17.17
N THR A 29 0.10 28.22 16.41
CA THR A 29 -0.49 29.46 16.91
C THR A 29 -1.88 29.64 16.32
N GLU A 30 -2.81 30.12 17.12
CA GLU A 30 -4.15 30.43 16.65
C GLU A 30 -4.15 31.53 15.60
N THR A 31 -4.96 31.39 14.57
CA THR A 31 -4.98 32.29 13.40
C THR A 31 -5.64 33.64 13.68
N ASP A 32 -6.60 33.65 14.62
CA ASP A 32 -7.31 34.85 15.08
C ASP A 32 -7.92 34.56 16.44
N LEU A 33 -8.25 35.60 17.19
CA LEU A 33 -8.92 35.49 18.49
C LEU A 33 -10.23 34.69 18.33
N ASP A 34 -10.47 33.73 19.21
CA ASP A 34 -11.66 32.87 19.23
C ASP A 34 -11.90 32.09 17.90
N SER A 35 -10.84 31.87 17.10
CA SER A 35 -10.98 31.14 15.82
C SER A 35 -11.02 29.62 16.03
N GLY A 36 -10.35 29.10 17.04
CA GLY A 36 -10.15 27.66 17.27
C GLY A 36 -9.34 26.99 16.15
N VAL A 37 -8.76 27.77 15.23
CA VAL A 37 -7.92 27.30 14.12
C VAL A 37 -6.47 27.60 14.42
N PHE A 38 -5.63 26.57 14.41
CA PHE A 38 -4.20 26.66 14.76
C PHE A 38 -3.35 26.33 13.54
N GLU A 39 -2.36 27.18 13.26
CA GLU A 39 -1.45 27.01 12.13
C GLU A 39 0.02 26.99 12.58
N GLY A 40 0.84 26.33 11.78
CA GLY A 40 2.28 26.30 11.89
C GLY A 40 2.92 25.85 10.59
N THR A 41 4.18 26.19 10.38
CA THR A 41 4.92 25.82 9.16
C THR A 41 5.94 24.74 9.50
N LEU A 42 5.79 23.59 8.84
CA LEU A 42 6.70 22.47 8.91
C LEU A 42 7.56 22.42 7.65
N PHE A 43 8.86 22.22 7.83
CA PHE A 43 9.81 21.99 6.75
C PHE A 43 10.25 20.52 6.76
N PHE A 44 10.56 19.99 5.59
CA PHE A 44 11.07 18.63 5.43
C PHE A 44 12.53 18.63 5.00
N THR A 45 13.28 17.61 5.48
CA THR A 45 14.65 17.34 5.04
C THR A 45 14.85 15.87 4.76
N THR A 46 15.58 15.56 3.70
CA THR A 46 15.99 14.19 3.36
C THR A 46 17.39 13.86 3.91
N SER A 47 18.10 14.87 4.42
CA SER A 47 19.45 14.73 4.96
C SER A 47 19.55 15.45 6.30
N GLY A 48 20.07 14.78 7.30
CA GLY A 48 20.21 15.34 8.64
C GLY A 48 19.14 14.87 9.61
N ALA A 49 19.28 15.25 10.88
CA ALA A 49 18.32 14.92 11.92
C ALA A 49 17.18 15.93 11.97
N SER A 50 16.03 15.52 12.47
CA SER A 50 14.92 16.42 12.78
C SER A 50 15.30 17.37 13.89
N SER A 51 14.89 18.66 13.77
CA SER A 51 15.11 19.67 14.79
C SER A 51 14.23 20.91 14.58
N GLY A 52 13.74 21.53 15.64
CA GLY A 52 12.89 22.71 15.55
C GLY A 52 11.63 22.46 14.72
N SER A 53 11.47 23.16 13.60
CA SER A 53 10.36 22.97 12.65
C SER A 53 10.75 22.14 11.42
N ILE A 54 11.87 21.41 11.47
CA ILE A 54 12.35 20.58 10.37
C ILE A 54 12.19 19.10 10.75
N LEU A 55 11.42 18.34 9.97
CA LEU A 55 11.23 16.91 10.15
C LEU A 55 12.00 16.14 9.06
N ARG A 56 12.76 15.13 9.47
CA ARG A 56 13.41 14.22 8.52
C ARG A 56 12.37 13.31 7.88
N VAL A 57 12.43 13.23 6.55
CA VAL A 57 11.54 12.39 5.76
C VAL A 57 12.29 11.76 4.59
N SER A 58 11.76 10.68 4.06
CA SER A 58 12.13 10.11 2.78
C SER A 58 10.91 10.07 1.86
N GLU A 59 11.13 9.92 0.56
CA GLU A 59 10.02 9.75 -0.36
C GLU A 59 9.23 8.47 -0.02
N GLY A 60 7.92 8.61 0.02
CA GLY A 60 6.99 7.55 0.40
C GLY A 60 6.75 7.42 1.91
N ASP A 61 7.40 8.23 2.74
CA ASP A 61 7.12 8.25 4.18
C ASP A 61 5.70 8.72 4.47
N SER A 62 5.12 8.15 5.52
CA SER A 62 3.95 8.72 6.17
C SER A 62 4.41 9.66 7.27
N VAL A 63 3.95 10.90 7.23
CA VAL A 63 4.10 11.87 8.32
C VAL A 63 2.82 11.88 9.11
N THR A 64 2.93 11.66 10.40
CA THR A 64 1.80 11.68 11.34
C THR A 64 1.91 12.89 12.24
N LEU A 65 0.84 13.68 12.30
CA LEU A 65 0.62 14.73 13.29
C LEU A 65 -0.30 14.18 14.36
N GLU A 66 0.09 14.30 15.62
CA GLU A 66 -0.71 13.88 16.75
C GLU A 66 -0.93 15.04 17.71
N PHE A 67 -2.16 15.22 18.12
CA PHE A 67 -2.57 16.23 19.09
C PHE A 67 -3.33 15.57 20.22
N GLU A 68 -2.96 15.91 21.47
CA GLU A 68 -3.64 15.46 22.67
C GLU A 68 -4.53 16.58 23.22
N ASP A 69 -5.85 16.43 23.08
CA ASP A 69 -6.82 17.37 23.65
C ASP A 69 -7.10 16.99 25.12
N THR A 70 -6.74 17.87 26.02
CA THR A 70 -6.95 17.75 27.47
C THR A 70 -8.08 18.67 27.96
N THR A 71 -8.81 19.35 27.06
CA THR A 71 -9.84 20.33 27.39
C THR A 71 -11.25 19.86 27.03
N LEU A 72 -11.52 18.58 27.27
CA LEU A 72 -12.80 17.96 26.91
C LEU A 72 -13.96 18.54 27.73
N PRO A 73 -15.15 18.75 27.08
CA PRO A 73 -16.33 19.27 27.78
C PRO A 73 -16.96 18.20 28.68
N SER A 74 -17.79 18.64 29.65
CA SER A 74 -18.61 17.71 30.45
C SER A 74 -19.39 16.74 29.54
N PRO A 75 -19.47 15.43 29.85
CA PRO A 75 -19.21 14.80 31.17
C PRO A 75 -17.80 14.28 31.41
N TYR A 76 -16.84 14.61 30.57
CA TYR A 76 -15.47 14.14 30.73
C TYR A 76 -14.80 14.77 31.96
N LEU A 77 -13.86 14.07 32.55
CA LEU A 77 -13.05 14.54 33.69
C LEU A 77 -11.85 15.35 33.19
N SER A 78 -11.29 16.19 34.04
CA SER A 78 -10.06 16.94 33.72
C SER A 78 -8.82 16.08 33.50
N SER A 79 -8.91 14.78 33.86
CA SER A 79 -7.87 13.77 33.57
C SER A 79 -8.05 13.07 32.23
N ASP A 80 -9.21 13.23 31.61
CA ASP A 80 -9.52 12.57 30.34
C ASP A 80 -8.82 13.31 29.20
N LYS A 81 -8.38 12.54 28.20
CA LYS A 81 -7.63 13.01 27.05
C LYS A 81 -8.18 12.39 25.79
N LEU A 82 -8.20 13.18 24.72
CA LEU A 82 -8.54 12.72 23.39
C LEU A 82 -7.32 12.90 22.48
N THR A 83 -6.79 11.81 21.97
CA THR A 83 -5.74 11.87 20.96
C THR A 83 -6.36 11.95 19.57
N VAL A 84 -5.99 12.97 18.82
CA VAL A 84 -6.38 13.15 17.41
C VAL A 84 -5.13 13.04 16.56
N ALA A 85 -5.18 12.16 15.56
CA ALA A 85 -4.06 11.97 14.64
C ALA A 85 -4.49 12.22 13.20
N SER A 86 -3.58 12.77 12.42
CA SER A 86 -3.74 12.96 10.98
C SER A 86 -2.45 12.56 10.27
N THR A 87 -2.57 11.92 9.11
CA THR A 87 -1.42 11.39 8.38
C THR A 87 -1.40 11.91 6.94
N VAL A 88 -0.20 12.26 6.45
CA VAL A 88 0.05 12.66 5.07
C VAL A 88 1.24 11.87 4.52
N THR A 89 1.21 11.52 3.25
CA THR A 89 2.31 10.84 2.58
C THR A 89 3.22 11.85 1.87
N ILE A 90 4.52 11.69 2.04
CA ILE A 90 5.55 12.52 1.39
C ILE A 90 5.85 11.97 0.00
N GLY A 91 5.86 12.85 -1.01
CA GLY A 91 6.12 12.50 -2.39
C GLY A 91 4.87 12.11 -3.17
N THR A 92 5.07 11.48 -4.30
CA THR A 92 3.99 10.99 -5.15
C THR A 92 3.48 9.67 -4.58
N ALA A 93 2.30 9.67 -3.97
CA ALA A 93 1.63 8.44 -3.58
C ALA A 93 1.26 7.67 -4.85
N PHE A 94 1.90 6.54 -5.09
CA PHE A 94 1.45 5.63 -6.16
C PHE A 94 0.04 5.14 -5.85
N PRO A 95 -0.91 5.30 -6.79
CA PRO A 95 -2.21 4.66 -6.64
C PRO A 95 -2.04 3.16 -6.35
N PRO A 96 -2.86 2.54 -5.50
CA PRO A 96 -2.67 1.14 -5.15
C PRO A 96 -2.46 0.22 -6.35
N LEU A 97 -3.23 0.39 -7.42
CA LEU A 97 -3.15 -0.43 -8.64
C LEU A 97 -1.89 -0.19 -9.51
N GLU A 98 -1.05 0.76 -9.16
CA GLU A 98 0.21 1.07 -9.86
C GLU A 98 1.44 0.70 -9.03
N ARG A 99 1.25 0.17 -7.81
CA ARG A 99 2.35 -0.14 -6.90
C ARG A 99 3.15 -1.37 -7.33
N ALA A 100 2.47 -2.39 -7.85
CA ALA A 100 3.11 -3.60 -8.39
C ALA A 100 2.29 -4.14 -9.58
N PRO A 101 2.19 -3.38 -10.69
CA PRO A 101 1.40 -3.78 -11.85
C PRO A 101 1.90 -5.08 -12.44
N ALA A 102 0.94 -5.97 -12.77
CA ALA A 102 1.16 -7.20 -13.50
C ALA A 102 0.82 -7.04 -14.98
N ALA A 103 1.64 -7.59 -15.85
CA ALA A 103 1.45 -7.56 -17.28
C ALA A 103 1.86 -8.90 -17.92
N ASN A 104 1.52 -9.10 -19.19
CA ASN A 104 1.97 -10.25 -20.00
C ASN A 104 1.63 -11.60 -19.36
N ALA A 105 0.39 -11.79 -18.91
CA ALA A 105 -0.07 -13.09 -18.44
C ALA A 105 0.08 -14.13 -19.57
N ARG A 106 0.75 -15.25 -19.28
CA ARG A 106 1.12 -16.26 -20.28
C ARG A 106 1.21 -17.65 -19.67
N VAL A 107 1.06 -18.66 -20.52
CA VAL A 107 1.31 -20.05 -20.16
C VAL A 107 2.72 -20.43 -20.61
N VAL A 108 3.48 -21.02 -19.72
CA VAL A 108 4.86 -21.44 -19.97
C VAL A 108 5.10 -22.87 -19.49
N ASP A 109 6.13 -23.51 -20.06
CA ASP A 109 6.65 -24.79 -19.56
C ASP A 109 7.55 -24.60 -18.33
N ALA A 110 8.11 -25.69 -17.81
CA ALA A 110 9.01 -25.67 -16.66
C ALA A 110 10.33 -24.87 -16.90
N PHE A 111 10.64 -24.56 -18.16
CA PHE A 111 11.83 -23.81 -18.56
C PHE A 111 11.52 -22.34 -18.88
N GLY A 112 10.23 -21.94 -18.77
CA GLY A 112 9.78 -20.59 -19.07
C GLY A 112 9.47 -20.31 -20.55
N ASN A 113 9.47 -21.34 -21.39
CA ASN A 113 9.09 -21.17 -22.80
C ASN A 113 7.57 -21.11 -22.95
N SER A 114 7.07 -20.26 -23.84
CA SER A 114 5.64 -20.16 -24.11
C SER A 114 5.07 -21.47 -24.64
N VAL A 115 3.93 -21.87 -24.12
CA VAL A 115 3.17 -23.06 -24.55
C VAL A 115 1.91 -22.59 -25.27
N ALA A 116 1.75 -22.98 -26.54
CA ALA A 116 0.61 -22.59 -27.38
C ALA A 116 -0.61 -23.51 -27.21
N GLU A 117 -0.37 -24.77 -26.88
CA GLU A 117 -1.39 -25.82 -26.73
C GLU A 117 -1.04 -26.65 -25.51
N VAL A 118 -2.01 -26.92 -24.66
CA VAL A 118 -1.83 -27.67 -23.41
C VAL A 118 -2.62 -28.97 -23.52
N SER A 119 -2.02 -30.12 -23.15
CA SER A 119 -2.73 -31.39 -23.09
C SER A 119 -3.25 -31.65 -21.65
N VAL A 120 -4.30 -32.50 -21.59
CA VAL A 120 -4.77 -33.04 -20.30
C VAL A 120 -3.59 -33.73 -19.59
N ASP A 121 -3.52 -33.56 -18.27
CA ASP A 121 -2.45 -34.03 -17.37
C ASP A 121 -1.06 -33.44 -17.65
N GLN A 122 -0.92 -32.50 -18.56
CA GLN A 122 0.34 -31.75 -18.76
C GLN A 122 0.48 -30.66 -17.73
N GLN A 123 1.58 -30.68 -16.96
CA GLN A 123 1.93 -29.59 -16.07
C GLN A 123 2.41 -28.37 -16.85
N VAL A 124 1.77 -27.25 -16.63
CA VAL A 124 2.17 -25.93 -17.15
C VAL A 124 2.29 -24.93 -15.99
N GLN A 125 2.82 -23.77 -16.29
CA GLN A 125 2.91 -22.65 -15.35
C GLN A 125 2.21 -21.43 -15.93
N ILE A 126 1.49 -20.69 -15.09
CA ILE A 126 0.85 -19.43 -15.43
C ILE A 126 1.72 -18.33 -14.84
N ALA A 127 2.34 -17.55 -15.71
CA ALA A 127 3.29 -16.51 -15.38
C ALA A 127 2.77 -15.13 -15.77
N ALA A 128 3.18 -14.09 -15.05
CA ALA A 128 3.04 -12.70 -15.47
C ALA A 128 4.24 -11.90 -14.98
N ASP A 129 4.55 -10.80 -15.64
CA ASP A 129 5.61 -9.89 -15.24
C ASP A 129 5.06 -8.92 -14.20
N VAL A 130 5.70 -8.82 -13.04
CA VAL A 130 5.33 -7.90 -11.95
C VAL A 130 6.49 -6.96 -11.69
N ALA A 131 6.24 -5.66 -11.64
CA ALA A 131 7.26 -4.64 -11.46
C ALA A 131 6.89 -3.69 -10.32
N ASN A 132 7.83 -3.40 -9.42
CA ASN A 132 7.70 -2.36 -8.42
C ASN A 132 8.24 -1.04 -8.98
N GLY A 133 7.35 -0.14 -9.39
CA GLY A 133 7.72 1.20 -9.89
C GLY A 133 8.03 2.21 -8.79
N GLN A 134 7.88 1.84 -7.52
CA GLN A 134 8.07 2.74 -6.39
C GLN A 134 9.54 2.86 -5.98
N SER A 135 9.85 3.90 -5.21
CA SER A 135 11.18 4.15 -4.62
C SER A 135 11.44 3.33 -3.33
N LYS A 136 10.45 2.57 -2.87
CA LYS A 136 10.53 1.72 -1.67
C LYS A 136 10.17 0.26 -1.97
N ALA A 137 10.51 -0.64 -1.05
CA ALA A 137 10.12 -2.04 -1.16
C ALA A 137 8.60 -2.22 -1.09
N GLN A 138 8.05 -3.16 -1.86
CA GLN A 138 6.64 -3.52 -1.89
C GLN A 138 6.49 -5.02 -1.66
N SER A 139 5.82 -5.40 -0.58
CA SER A 139 5.35 -6.77 -0.38
C SER A 139 4.21 -7.09 -1.34
N PHE A 140 4.11 -8.33 -1.77
CA PHE A 140 3.03 -8.76 -2.66
C PHE A 140 2.62 -10.21 -2.40
N ALA A 141 1.38 -10.51 -2.75
CA ALA A 141 0.86 -11.85 -2.99
C ALA A 141 0.44 -11.93 -4.47
N TYR A 142 1.08 -12.81 -5.22
CA TYR A 142 0.74 -13.13 -6.60
C TYR A 142 -0.20 -14.33 -6.58
N LEU A 143 -1.43 -14.15 -7.04
CA LEU A 143 -2.47 -15.19 -7.05
C LEU A 143 -2.85 -15.50 -8.49
N VAL A 144 -3.11 -16.77 -8.76
CA VAL A 144 -3.64 -17.26 -10.03
C VAL A 144 -4.91 -18.06 -9.77
N GLN A 145 -6.01 -17.61 -10.35
CA GLN A 145 -7.28 -18.30 -10.39
C GLN A 145 -7.48 -18.86 -11.80
N VAL A 146 -7.76 -20.15 -11.90
CA VAL A 146 -8.16 -20.78 -13.17
C VAL A 146 -9.64 -21.15 -13.09
N GLN A 147 -10.40 -20.69 -14.08
CA GLN A 147 -11.82 -20.99 -14.24
C GLN A 147 -12.06 -21.73 -15.53
N ASP A 148 -13.03 -22.65 -15.52
CA ASP A 148 -13.54 -23.31 -16.73
C ASP A 148 -14.50 -22.40 -17.51
N SER A 149 -15.05 -22.91 -18.61
CA SER A 149 -15.99 -22.19 -19.48
C SER A 149 -17.30 -21.80 -18.78
N ASP A 150 -17.66 -22.47 -17.69
CA ASP A 150 -18.85 -22.18 -16.89
C ASP A 150 -18.58 -21.18 -15.77
N GLY A 151 -17.33 -20.69 -15.66
CA GLY A 151 -16.90 -19.77 -14.63
C GLY A 151 -16.61 -20.42 -13.28
N VAL A 152 -16.56 -21.74 -13.22
CA VAL A 152 -16.23 -22.49 -12.00
C VAL A 152 -14.72 -22.44 -11.77
N THR A 153 -14.31 -22.05 -10.57
CA THR A 153 -12.89 -22.05 -10.20
C THR A 153 -12.40 -23.49 -10.02
N VAL A 154 -11.52 -23.93 -10.90
CA VAL A 154 -10.91 -25.26 -10.89
C VAL A 154 -9.53 -25.29 -10.23
N SER A 155 -8.88 -24.13 -10.11
CA SER A 155 -7.60 -23.97 -9.40
C SER A 155 -7.47 -22.57 -8.82
N LEU A 156 -6.91 -22.48 -7.61
CA LEU A 156 -6.49 -21.23 -6.98
C LEU A 156 -5.15 -21.48 -6.28
N SER A 157 -4.15 -20.73 -6.64
CA SER A 157 -2.81 -20.86 -6.10
C SER A 157 -2.17 -19.49 -5.91
N TRP A 158 -1.20 -19.38 -4.99
CA TRP A 158 -0.52 -18.12 -4.74
C TRP A 158 0.91 -18.32 -4.22
N ILE A 159 1.71 -17.27 -4.38
CA ILE A 159 3.03 -17.11 -3.79
C ILE A 159 3.15 -15.69 -3.24
N THR A 160 3.86 -15.53 -2.14
CA THR A 160 4.14 -14.23 -1.53
C THR A 160 5.61 -13.87 -1.64
N GLY A 161 5.90 -12.58 -1.67
CA GLY A 161 7.26 -12.08 -1.75
C GLY A 161 7.34 -10.58 -1.50
N SER A 162 8.51 -10.02 -1.76
CA SER A 162 8.75 -8.58 -1.71
C SER A 162 9.65 -8.19 -2.87
N LEU A 163 9.33 -7.06 -3.51
CA LEU A 163 10.14 -6.42 -4.54
C LEU A 163 10.84 -5.21 -3.94
N THR A 164 12.13 -5.09 -4.14
CA THR A 164 12.84 -3.84 -3.81
C THR A 164 12.45 -2.73 -4.77
N ALA A 165 12.82 -1.49 -4.47
CA ALA A 165 12.58 -0.34 -5.34
C ALA A 165 13.05 -0.61 -6.79
N GLY A 166 12.16 -0.41 -7.77
CA GLY A 166 12.44 -0.63 -9.18
C GLY A 166 12.68 -2.08 -9.62
N GLN A 167 12.52 -3.05 -8.75
CA GLN A 167 12.70 -4.47 -9.07
C GLN A 167 11.53 -5.02 -9.88
N SER A 168 11.84 -5.93 -10.81
CA SER A 168 10.86 -6.73 -11.55
C SER A 168 11.17 -8.22 -11.41
N LEU A 169 10.12 -9.03 -11.45
CA LEU A 169 10.23 -10.48 -11.52
C LEU A 169 9.03 -11.06 -12.28
N SER A 170 9.13 -12.33 -12.71
CA SER A 170 8.05 -13.05 -13.38
C SER A 170 7.66 -14.26 -12.53
N PRO A 171 6.81 -14.09 -11.50
CA PRO A 171 6.31 -15.22 -10.73
C PRO A 171 5.45 -16.13 -11.59
N ALA A 172 5.47 -17.44 -11.30
CA ALA A 172 4.72 -18.43 -12.03
C ALA A 172 4.10 -19.45 -11.07
N MET A 173 2.86 -19.85 -11.35
CA MET A 173 2.11 -20.83 -10.58
C MET A 173 1.81 -22.06 -11.42
N SER A 174 2.16 -23.25 -10.92
CA SER A 174 1.90 -24.51 -11.60
C SER A 174 0.42 -24.85 -11.64
N TRP A 175 -0.04 -25.39 -12.77
CA TRP A 175 -1.37 -25.93 -12.96
C TRP A 175 -1.30 -27.19 -13.85
N ILE A 176 -2.17 -28.17 -13.56
CA ILE A 176 -2.33 -29.39 -14.34
C ILE A 176 -3.82 -29.51 -14.67
N PRO A 177 -4.23 -29.38 -15.95
CA PRO A 177 -5.62 -29.57 -16.35
C PRO A 177 -6.04 -31.03 -16.24
N ALA A 178 -7.20 -31.29 -15.68
CA ALA A 178 -7.76 -32.63 -15.52
C ALA A 178 -8.71 -33.02 -16.68
N ALA A 179 -9.12 -32.09 -17.51
CA ALA A 179 -10.02 -32.31 -18.64
C ALA A 179 -9.72 -31.35 -19.79
N SER A 180 -10.09 -31.75 -21.00
CA SER A 180 -10.04 -30.87 -22.17
C SER A 180 -11.12 -29.80 -22.10
N GLY A 181 -10.86 -28.64 -22.69
CA GLY A 181 -11.76 -27.50 -22.71
C GLY A 181 -11.03 -26.16 -22.74
N SER A 182 -11.78 -25.08 -22.73
CA SER A 182 -11.22 -23.74 -22.66
C SER A 182 -11.30 -23.22 -21.23
N TYR A 183 -10.18 -22.69 -20.73
CA TYR A 183 -10.02 -22.17 -19.38
C TYR A 183 -9.54 -20.73 -19.42
N THR A 184 -9.87 -19.96 -18.39
CA THR A 184 -9.33 -18.60 -18.19
C THR A 184 -8.52 -18.57 -16.90
N ALA A 185 -7.24 -18.26 -17.02
CA ALA A 185 -6.39 -17.99 -15.87
C ALA A 185 -6.31 -16.48 -15.64
N THR A 186 -6.76 -16.04 -14.47
CA THR A 186 -6.71 -14.64 -14.04
C THR A 186 -5.67 -14.45 -12.94
N VAL A 187 -4.82 -13.47 -13.14
CA VAL A 187 -3.75 -13.07 -12.20
C VAL A 187 -4.21 -11.88 -11.39
N PHE A 188 -4.00 -11.97 -10.08
CA PHE A 188 -4.19 -10.90 -9.11
C PHE A 188 -2.87 -10.62 -8.41
N VAL A 189 -2.60 -9.35 -8.12
CA VAL A 189 -1.50 -8.96 -7.24
C VAL A 189 -2.06 -8.14 -6.10
N TRP A 190 -1.95 -8.68 -4.90
CA TRP A 190 -2.40 -8.05 -3.66
C TRP A 190 -1.22 -7.69 -2.77
N GLU A 191 -1.42 -6.84 -1.78
CA GLU A 191 -0.39 -6.47 -0.81
C GLU A 191 0.07 -7.68 0.03
N SER A 192 -0.90 -8.49 0.47
CA SER A 192 -0.70 -9.80 1.07
C SER A 192 -1.98 -10.63 0.97
N VAL A 193 -1.94 -11.89 1.38
CA VAL A 193 -3.14 -12.74 1.46
C VAL A 193 -4.08 -12.25 2.58
N ASP A 194 -3.51 -11.76 3.69
CA ASP A 194 -4.27 -11.25 4.83
C ASP A 194 -4.74 -9.80 4.63
N ASN A 195 -4.08 -9.05 3.75
CA ASN A 195 -4.50 -7.72 3.32
C ASN A 195 -4.68 -7.70 1.79
N PRO A 196 -5.92 -7.94 1.29
CA PRO A 196 -6.20 -8.09 -0.14
C PRO A 196 -6.29 -6.75 -0.89
N THR A 197 -5.58 -5.71 -0.44
CA THR A 197 -5.46 -4.47 -1.20
C THR A 197 -4.82 -4.77 -2.55
N ALA A 198 -5.53 -4.52 -3.64
CA ALA A 198 -5.04 -4.78 -4.99
C ALA A 198 -3.90 -3.81 -5.35
N LEU A 199 -2.78 -4.35 -5.83
CA LEU A 199 -1.60 -3.61 -6.26
C LEU A 199 -1.48 -3.48 -7.79
N SER A 200 -2.37 -4.17 -8.52
CA SER A 200 -2.44 -4.22 -9.98
C SER A 200 -3.87 -4.36 -10.45
N PRO A 201 -4.24 -3.82 -11.61
CA PRO A 201 -5.38 -4.35 -12.35
C PRO A 201 -5.17 -5.84 -12.64
N THR A 202 -6.24 -6.60 -12.74
CA THR A 202 -6.15 -8.02 -13.12
C THR A 202 -5.69 -8.17 -14.56
N THR A 203 -4.90 -9.22 -14.84
CA THR A 203 -4.56 -9.64 -16.19
C THR A 203 -4.91 -11.12 -16.37
N SER A 204 -5.26 -11.54 -17.56
CA SER A 204 -5.69 -12.90 -17.80
C SER A 204 -5.15 -13.48 -19.11
N VAL A 205 -5.14 -14.80 -19.19
CA VAL A 205 -4.81 -15.55 -20.39
C VAL A 205 -5.83 -16.69 -20.57
N THR A 206 -6.28 -16.91 -21.81
CA THR A 206 -7.09 -18.08 -22.17
C THR A 206 -6.18 -19.26 -22.46
N ILE A 207 -6.59 -20.45 -22.04
CA ILE A 207 -5.83 -21.70 -22.14
C ILE A 207 -6.75 -22.75 -22.77
N ASP A 208 -6.42 -23.19 -23.97
CA ASP A 208 -7.13 -24.29 -24.63
C ASP A 208 -6.41 -25.61 -24.34
N VAL A 209 -7.14 -26.53 -23.75
CA VAL A 209 -6.65 -27.84 -23.32
C VAL A 209 -7.25 -28.91 -24.26
N VAL A 210 -6.39 -29.70 -24.89
CA VAL A 210 -6.73 -30.78 -25.86
C VAL A 210 -6.50 -32.18 -25.28
#